data_60a7e8c959be6684601a7b0691e49582
#
_entry.id   60a7e8c959be6684601a7b0691e49582
#
_cell.length_a   1.000
_cell.length_b   1.000
_cell.length_c   1.000
_cell.angle_alpha   90.00
_cell.angle_beta   90.00
_cell.angle_gamma   90.00
#
_symmetry.space_group_name_H-M   'P 1'
#
loop_
_entity.id
_entity.type
_entity.pdbx_description
1 polymer ?
#
loop_
_entity_poly.entity_id
_entity_poly.type
_entity_poly.pdbx_seq_one_letter_code
_entity_poly.pdbx_strand_id
1 'polypeptide(L)'
;MLSHDKLEAAVIKFIMDSKLESFDVEELAAELAPESAGEERESTIRRICGILDSSEFVARKHSSDLYYILDNFFRGTTFLCKPRPFELERGVFIPAARLEPFHPAELYADELEFSSGMVSAPFELTDIKTAYKEIADLFFMLGPSGTIDMLVAESQENYDAIRRYNGLNDAMPVTLEAFDFSEFYRNTGFRSGDFLKFEIKSWADGEWKVSHVSRIDAPSPAEISRWIGKFETALTDVCTDYKDS
;
A
#
# COMPACT_ATOMS: atom_id res chain seq x y z
N MET A 1 -35.84 10.85 -8.57
CA MET A 1 -34.78 9.90 -8.10
C MET A 1 -33.87 9.51 -9.27
N LEU A 2 -32.53 9.61 -9.11
CA LEU A 2 -31.59 9.11 -10.10
C LEU A 2 -31.67 7.58 -10.21
N SER A 3 -31.51 7.01 -11.44
CA SER A 3 -31.32 5.57 -11.58
C SER A 3 -30.05 5.11 -10.84
N HIS A 4 -29.92 3.81 -10.55
CA HIS A 4 -28.75 3.28 -9.84
C HIS A 4 -27.47 3.59 -10.62
N ASP A 5 -27.42 3.26 -11.89
CA ASP A 5 -26.24 3.46 -12.76
C ASP A 5 -25.81 4.94 -12.87
N LYS A 6 -26.79 5.88 -12.88
CA LYS A 6 -26.48 7.32 -12.91
C LYS A 6 -25.94 7.81 -11.58
N LEU A 7 -26.44 7.28 -10.47
CA LEU A 7 -25.94 7.63 -9.15
C LEU A 7 -24.53 7.07 -8.95
N GLU A 8 -24.30 5.83 -9.32
CA GLU A 8 -22.98 5.20 -9.28
C GLU A 8 -21.95 5.96 -10.10
N ALA A 9 -22.26 6.27 -11.36
CA ALA A 9 -21.38 7.07 -12.20
C ALA A 9 -21.07 8.45 -11.61
N ALA A 10 -22.06 9.09 -10.94
CA ALA A 10 -21.86 10.38 -10.30
C ALA A 10 -20.98 10.28 -9.05
N VAL A 11 -21.14 9.23 -8.24
CA VAL A 11 -20.30 8.97 -7.06
C VAL A 11 -18.86 8.67 -7.49
N ILE A 12 -18.65 7.78 -8.46
CA ILE A 12 -17.32 7.47 -8.99
C ILE A 12 -16.65 8.74 -9.53
N LYS A 13 -17.38 9.52 -10.32
CA LYS A 13 -16.87 10.79 -10.85
C LYS A 13 -16.47 11.76 -9.72
N PHE A 14 -17.28 11.87 -8.66
CA PHE A 14 -16.94 12.69 -7.51
C PHE A 14 -15.64 12.24 -6.85
N ILE A 15 -15.46 10.93 -6.63
CA ILE A 15 -14.23 10.36 -6.06
C ILE A 15 -13.01 10.72 -6.92
N MET A 16 -13.10 10.53 -8.23
CA MET A 16 -11.98 10.76 -9.16
C MET A 16 -11.62 12.23 -9.35
N ASP A 17 -12.62 13.13 -9.35
CA ASP A 17 -12.41 14.55 -9.59
C ASP A 17 -12.14 15.36 -8.30
N SER A 18 -12.45 14.80 -7.14
CA SER A 18 -12.33 15.49 -5.85
C SER A 18 -10.87 15.68 -5.43
N LYS A 19 -10.60 16.80 -4.78
CA LYS A 19 -9.32 17.08 -4.11
C LYS A 19 -9.41 16.99 -2.58
N LEU A 20 -10.56 16.58 -2.07
CA LEU A 20 -10.79 16.40 -0.64
C LEU A 20 -10.08 15.14 -0.17
N GLU A 21 -9.48 15.18 1.01
CA GLU A 21 -8.96 13.97 1.68
C GLU A 21 -10.10 13.10 2.25
N SER A 22 -11.18 13.77 2.68
CA SER A 22 -12.36 13.09 3.24
C SER A 22 -13.62 13.91 2.97
N PHE A 23 -14.77 13.24 3.02
CA PHE A 23 -16.09 13.86 2.85
C PHE A 23 -17.14 13.14 3.68
N ASP A 24 -18.20 13.85 4.04
CA ASP A 24 -19.37 13.29 4.70
C ASP A 24 -20.39 12.83 3.65
N VAL A 25 -21.01 11.67 3.88
CA VAL A 25 -21.96 11.09 2.93
C VAL A 25 -23.24 11.92 2.79
N GLU A 26 -23.65 12.64 3.86
CA GLU A 26 -24.82 13.52 3.80
C GLU A 26 -24.54 14.75 2.92
N GLU A 27 -23.32 15.30 2.97
CA GLU A 27 -22.89 16.40 2.11
C GLU A 27 -22.86 15.95 0.65
N LEU A 28 -22.30 14.77 0.37
CA LEU A 28 -22.31 14.19 -0.97
C LEU A 28 -23.74 13.95 -1.49
N ALA A 29 -24.63 13.43 -0.65
CA ALA A 29 -26.04 13.22 -1.02
C ALA A 29 -26.76 14.54 -1.33
N ALA A 30 -26.45 15.61 -0.60
CA ALA A 30 -27.01 16.93 -0.86
C ALA A 30 -26.51 17.52 -2.20
N GLU A 31 -25.27 17.24 -2.58
CA GLU A 31 -24.70 17.68 -3.86
C GLU A 31 -25.31 16.90 -5.04
N LEU A 32 -25.35 15.57 -4.94
CA LEU A 32 -25.78 14.69 -6.04
C LEU A 32 -27.30 14.64 -6.23
N ALA A 33 -28.08 14.90 -5.18
CA ALA A 33 -29.54 14.85 -5.20
C ALA A 33 -30.17 15.98 -4.35
N PRO A 34 -29.96 17.25 -4.72
CA PRO A 34 -30.38 18.40 -3.91
C PRO A 34 -31.89 18.50 -3.70
N GLU A 35 -32.69 17.95 -4.61
CA GLU A 35 -34.16 17.96 -4.55
C GLU A 35 -34.73 16.87 -3.62
N SER A 36 -33.90 15.91 -3.14
CA SER A 36 -34.37 14.80 -2.29
C SER A 36 -34.58 15.26 -0.85
N ALA A 37 -35.70 14.82 -0.23
CA ALA A 37 -36.02 15.14 1.15
C ALA A 37 -36.68 13.92 1.86
N GLY A 38 -36.65 13.91 3.18
CA GLY A 38 -37.28 12.86 4.00
C GLY A 38 -36.81 11.45 3.62
N GLU A 39 -37.74 10.53 3.45
CA GLU A 39 -37.45 9.12 3.12
C GLU A 39 -36.68 8.94 1.81
N GLU A 40 -36.89 9.82 0.83
CA GLU A 40 -36.15 9.77 -0.43
C GLU A 40 -34.67 10.11 -0.22
N ARG A 41 -34.36 11.07 0.65
CA ARG A 41 -32.98 11.42 1.01
C ARG A 41 -32.29 10.27 1.73
N GLU A 42 -32.95 9.66 2.73
CA GLU A 42 -32.40 8.51 3.44
C GLU A 42 -32.15 7.29 2.50
N SER A 43 -33.06 7.07 1.55
CA SER A 43 -32.88 6.04 0.52
C SER A 43 -31.68 6.35 -0.38
N THR A 44 -31.48 7.61 -0.74
CA THR A 44 -30.33 8.05 -1.55
C THR A 44 -29.03 7.86 -0.80
N ILE A 45 -28.97 8.28 0.48
CA ILE A 45 -27.78 8.09 1.35
C ILE A 45 -27.42 6.59 1.44
N ARG A 46 -28.38 5.72 1.73
CA ARG A 46 -28.13 4.26 1.79
C ARG A 46 -27.55 3.68 0.49
N ARG A 47 -28.02 4.17 -0.66
CA ARG A 47 -27.51 3.76 -1.97
C ARG A 47 -26.08 4.27 -2.20
N ILE A 48 -25.80 5.53 -1.83
CA ILE A 48 -24.44 6.08 -1.89
C ILE A 48 -23.50 5.29 -0.99
N CYS A 49 -23.87 5.01 0.26
CA CYS A 49 -23.08 4.16 1.16
C CYS A 49 -22.78 2.79 0.53
N GLY A 50 -23.79 2.14 -0.07
CA GLY A 50 -23.57 0.84 -0.73
C GLY A 50 -22.57 0.90 -1.89
N ILE A 51 -22.55 2.00 -2.66
CA ILE A 51 -21.58 2.22 -3.73
C ILE A 51 -20.19 2.46 -3.14
N LEU A 52 -20.09 3.33 -2.13
CA LEU A 52 -18.83 3.67 -1.48
C LEU A 52 -18.20 2.46 -0.77
N ASP A 53 -19.00 1.68 -0.04
CA ASP A 53 -18.54 0.49 0.71
C ASP A 53 -18.07 -0.65 -0.22
N SER A 54 -18.45 -0.62 -1.50
CA SER A 54 -17.96 -1.54 -2.54
C SER A 54 -16.79 -1.00 -3.37
N SER A 55 -16.39 0.26 -3.14
CA SER A 55 -15.33 0.91 -3.90
C SER A 55 -13.97 0.73 -3.20
N GLU A 56 -12.96 0.33 -3.95
CA GLU A 56 -11.57 0.23 -3.50
C GLU A 56 -10.87 1.58 -3.31
N PHE A 57 -11.42 2.67 -3.89
CA PHE A 57 -10.81 4.01 -3.85
C PHE A 57 -11.14 4.82 -2.60
N VAL A 58 -12.01 4.32 -1.76
CA VAL A 58 -12.41 5.00 -0.53
C VAL A 58 -12.40 4.07 0.68
N ALA A 59 -12.16 4.63 1.86
CA ALA A 59 -12.29 3.91 3.12
C ALA A 59 -13.23 4.65 4.06
N ARG A 60 -14.19 3.93 4.64
CA ARG A 60 -15.09 4.49 5.65
C ARG A 60 -14.40 4.60 7.00
N LYS A 61 -14.50 5.74 7.66
CA LYS A 61 -14.12 5.85 9.06
C LYS A 61 -15.08 5.03 9.91
N HIS A 62 -14.53 4.17 10.76
CA HIS A 62 -15.35 3.29 11.60
C HIS A 62 -16.42 4.07 12.40
N SER A 63 -17.63 3.51 12.46
CA SER A 63 -18.80 4.07 13.17
C SER A 63 -19.14 5.54 12.81
N SER A 64 -18.86 5.97 11.59
CA SER A 64 -19.16 7.32 11.12
C SER A 64 -19.59 7.32 9.65
N ASP A 65 -20.19 8.43 9.21
CA ASP A 65 -20.56 8.65 7.81
C ASP A 65 -19.48 9.41 7.03
N LEU A 66 -18.26 9.47 7.58
CA LEU A 66 -17.08 10.05 6.97
C LEU A 66 -16.34 9.02 6.13
N TYR A 67 -16.03 9.36 4.88
CA TYR A 67 -15.22 8.57 3.97
C TYR A 67 -13.94 9.31 3.60
N TYR A 68 -12.82 8.57 3.50
CA TYR A 68 -11.54 9.04 3.01
C TYR A 68 -11.36 8.63 1.55
N ILE A 69 -10.92 9.54 0.69
CA ILE A 69 -10.46 9.23 -0.67
C ILE A 69 -9.00 8.80 -0.56
N LEU A 70 -8.72 7.52 -0.77
CA LEU A 70 -7.43 6.92 -0.44
C LEU A 70 -6.26 7.56 -1.20
N ASP A 71 -6.43 7.89 -2.49
CA ASP A 71 -5.38 8.56 -3.26
C ASP A 71 -5.01 9.93 -2.67
N ASN A 72 -5.99 10.74 -2.30
CA ASN A 72 -5.75 12.05 -1.70
C ASN A 72 -5.23 11.94 -0.26
N PHE A 73 -5.75 10.99 0.51
CA PHE A 73 -5.36 10.76 1.90
C PHE A 73 -3.91 10.29 2.03
N PHE A 74 -3.47 9.41 1.12
CA PHE A 74 -2.11 8.89 1.13
C PHE A 74 -1.11 9.78 0.40
N ARG A 75 -1.55 10.66 -0.48
CA ARG A 75 -0.67 11.55 -1.27
C ARG A 75 0.27 12.37 -0.38
N GLY A 76 1.56 12.28 -0.65
CA GLY A 76 2.60 12.93 0.14
C GLY A 76 2.96 12.22 1.45
N THR A 77 2.25 11.16 1.82
CA THR A 77 2.64 10.30 2.95
C THR A 77 4.02 9.71 2.69
N THR A 78 4.85 9.70 3.72
CA THR A 78 6.20 9.16 3.62
C THR A 78 6.46 8.08 4.65
N PHE A 79 7.21 7.06 4.24
CA PHE A 79 7.70 6.02 5.15
C PHE A 79 9.16 5.66 4.84
N LEU A 80 9.81 5.03 5.80
CA LEU A 80 11.20 4.61 5.69
C LEU A 80 11.27 3.09 5.57
N CYS A 81 12.00 2.63 4.57
CA CYS A 81 12.30 1.23 4.38
C CYS A 81 13.80 1.00 4.46
N LYS A 82 14.21 0.00 5.21
CA LYS A 82 15.61 -0.38 5.33
C LYS A 82 15.92 -1.55 4.41
N PRO A 83 16.71 -1.35 3.35
CA PRO A 83 17.16 -2.46 2.52
C PRO A 83 17.92 -3.50 3.33
N ARG A 84 17.76 -4.75 2.96
CA ARG A 84 18.50 -5.87 3.55
C ARG A 84 19.92 -5.91 3.00
N PRO A 85 20.89 -6.50 3.72
CA PRO A 85 22.26 -6.61 3.25
C PRO A 85 22.37 -7.21 1.83
N PHE A 86 21.63 -8.29 1.56
CA PHE A 86 21.66 -8.93 0.25
C PHE A 86 21.06 -8.08 -0.88
N GLU A 87 20.08 -7.21 -0.58
CA GLU A 87 19.52 -6.26 -1.55
C GLU A 87 20.58 -5.24 -1.95
N LEU A 88 21.34 -4.73 -0.97
CA LEU A 88 22.45 -3.79 -1.23
C LEU A 88 23.59 -4.44 -2.02
N GLU A 89 23.95 -5.68 -1.67
CA GLU A 89 24.99 -6.45 -2.38
C GLU A 89 24.61 -6.72 -3.83
N ARG A 90 23.32 -6.95 -4.10
CA ARG A 90 22.80 -7.21 -5.45
C ARG A 90 22.39 -5.94 -6.20
N GLY A 91 22.31 -4.81 -5.52
CA GLY A 91 21.86 -3.54 -6.10
C GLY A 91 20.37 -3.50 -6.38
N VAL A 92 19.55 -4.24 -5.63
CA VAL A 92 18.11 -4.37 -5.88
C VAL A 92 17.28 -3.88 -4.69
N PHE A 93 15.99 -3.66 -4.94
CA PHE A 93 14.96 -3.48 -3.92
C PHE A 93 13.79 -4.40 -4.23
N ILE A 94 13.37 -5.22 -3.25
CA ILE A 94 12.23 -6.11 -3.37
C ILE A 94 11.06 -5.50 -2.61
N PRO A 95 9.96 -5.13 -3.26
CA PRO A 95 8.78 -4.60 -2.57
C PRO A 95 8.26 -5.59 -1.54
N ALA A 96 7.93 -6.80 -1.96
CA ALA A 96 7.29 -7.83 -1.13
C ALA A 96 6.15 -7.21 -0.29
N ALA A 97 5.89 -7.74 0.90
CA ALA A 97 4.85 -7.23 1.80
C ALA A 97 5.13 -5.84 2.43
N ARG A 98 6.31 -5.26 2.19
CA ARG A 98 6.69 -3.99 2.82
C ARG A 98 5.92 -2.79 2.29
N LEU A 99 5.41 -2.86 1.06
CA LEU A 99 4.66 -1.78 0.41
C LEU A 99 3.15 -2.02 0.40
N GLU A 100 2.71 -3.23 0.64
CA GLU A 100 1.31 -3.67 0.62
C GLU A 100 0.31 -2.70 1.29
N PRO A 101 0.59 -2.11 2.46
CA PRO A 101 -0.35 -1.19 3.10
C PRO A 101 -0.48 0.17 2.38
N PHE A 102 0.33 0.43 1.36
CA PHE A 102 0.52 1.76 0.78
C PHE A 102 0.19 1.85 -0.70
N HIS A 103 -0.45 0.84 -1.28
CA HIS A 103 -1.01 0.81 -2.64
C HIS A 103 -2.24 -0.11 -2.67
N PRO A 104 -3.09 -0.04 -3.71
CA PRO A 104 -4.18 -1.00 -3.89
C PRO A 104 -3.67 -2.43 -3.95
N ALA A 105 -4.43 -3.36 -3.34
CA ALA A 105 -4.08 -4.78 -3.31
C ALA A 105 -4.10 -5.45 -4.72
N GLU A 106 -4.75 -4.81 -5.67
CA GLU A 106 -4.86 -5.26 -7.06
C GLU A 106 -3.60 -4.98 -7.90
N LEU A 107 -2.73 -4.06 -7.43
CA LEU A 107 -1.49 -3.72 -8.15
C LEU A 107 -0.39 -4.75 -7.85
N TYR A 108 0.15 -5.30 -8.92
CA TYR A 108 1.33 -6.17 -8.86
C TYR A 108 2.63 -5.37 -8.88
N ALA A 109 3.74 -6.01 -8.55
CA ALA A 109 5.04 -5.35 -8.48
C ALA A 109 5.46 -4.69 -9.82
N ASP A 110 5.11 -5.27 -10.96
CA ASP A 110 5.39 -4.75 -12.30
C ASP A 110 4.54 -3.52 -12.68
N GLU A 111 3.49 -3.23 -11.91
CA GLU A 111 2.65 -2.04 -12.08
C GLU A 111 3.08 -0.86 -11.20
N LEU A 112 4.02 -1.11 -10.27
CA LEU A 112 4.53 -0.05 -9.39
C LEU A 112 5.56 0.83 -10.11
N GLU A 113 5.39 2.15 -9.99
CA GLU A 113 6.30 3.12 -10.60
C GLU A 113 7.13 3.85 -9.55
N PHE A 114 8.46 3.70 -9.63
CA PHE A 114 9.38 4.44 -8.79
C PHE A 114 10.09 5.55 -9.56
N SER A 115 10.22 6.72 -8.93
CA SER A 115 10.95 7.85 -9.46
C SER A 115 11.96 8.37 -8.45
N SER A 116 13.07 8.96 -8.94
CA SER A 116 14.04 9.64 -8.12
C SER A 116 14.62 10.84 -8.89
N GLY A 117 14.81 11.96 -8.22
CA GLY A 117 15.52 13.10 -8.81
C GLY A 117 17.04 12.88 -9.01
N MET A 118 17.57 11.74 -8.53
CA MET A 118 19.01 11.41 -8.57
C MET A 118 19.37 10.34 -9.60
N VAL A 119 18.38 9.70 -10.18
CA VAL A 119 18.54 8.64 -11.20
C VAL A 119 17.86 9.10 -12.47
N SER A 120 18.58 9.08 -13.58
CA SER A 120 18.09 9.54 -14.88
C SER A 120 17.29 8.47 -15.64
N ALA A 121 17.42 7.21 -15.23
CA ALA A 121 16.69 6.07 -15.78
C ALA A 121 15.59 5.59 -14.81
N PRO A 122 14.50 5.01 -15.31
CA PRO A 122 13.51 4.36 -14.46
C PRO A 122 14.13 3.17 -13.73
N PHE A 123 13.57 2.82 -12.58
CA PHE A 123 13.94 1.59 -11.88
C PHE A 123 13.37 0.41 -12.66
N GLU A 124 14.24 -0.39 -13.27
CA GLU A 124 13.84 -1.53 -14.09
C GLU A 124 13.52 -2.75 -13.22
N LEU A 125 12.49 -3.48 -13.61
CA LEU A 125 12.12 -4.73 -12.97
C LEU A 125 13.03 -5.86 -13.46
N THR A 126 13.46 -6.72 -12.55
CA THR A 126 14.30 -7.89 -12.83
C THR A 126 13.96 -9.02 -11.87
N ASP A 127 14.10 -10.26 -12.34
CA ASP A 127 13.94 -11.43 -11.48
C ASP A 127 15.22 -11.72 -10.70
N ILE A 128 15.08 -12.00 -9.43
CA ILE A 128 16.18 -12.51 -8.60
C ILE A 128 15.85 -13.91 -8.06
N LYS A 129 16.89 -14.76 -8.01
CA LYS A 129 16.81 -16.07 -7.37
C LYS A 129 17.60 -16.07 -6.06
N THR A 130 16.96 -16.52 -4.98
CA THR A 130 17.58 -16.53 -3.66
C THR A 130 17.06 -17.69 -2.82
N ALA A 131 17.62 -17.91 -1.64
CA ALA A 131 17.07 -18.87 -0.68
C ALA A 131 15.98 -18.19 0.16
N TYR A 132 14.91 -18.92 0.48
CA TYR A 132 13.80 -18.38 1.27
C TYR A 132 14.26 -17.71 2.59
N LYS A 133 15.24 -18.28 3.28
CA LYS A 133 15.80 -17.70 4.53
C LYS A 133 16.31 -16.27 4.42
N GLU A 134 16.72 -15.83 3.22
CA GLU A 134 17.24 -14.48 2.99
C GLU A 134 16.12 -13.45 2.87
N ILE A 135 14.91 -13.91 2.54
CA ILE A 135 13.76 -13.06 2.28
C ILE A 135 12.59 -13.24 3.25
N ALA A 136 12.64 -14.27 4.11
CA ALA A 136 11.51 -14.66 4.97
C ALA A 136 10.94 -13.48 5.80
N ASP A 137 11.81 -12.59 6.24
CA ASP A 137 11.42 -11.42 7.03
C ASP A 137 10.80 -10.27 6.18
N LEU A 138 10.89 -10.33 4.85
CA LEU A 138 10.18 -9.40 3.98
C LEU A 138 8.67 -9.70 3.90
N PHE A 139 8.29 -10.91 4.31
CA PHE A 139 6.91 -11.43 4.26
C PHE A 139 6.29 -11.64 5.64
N PHE A 140 6.98 -11.26 6.73
CA PHE A 140 6.55 -11.59 8.10
C PHE A 140 5.12 -11.11 8.45
N MET A 141 4.67 -10.02 7.87
CA MET A 141 3.34 -9.44 8.13
C MET A 141 2.21 -10.29 7.56
N LEU A 142 2.48 -11.10 6.54
CA LEU A 142 1.47 -11.91 5.85
C LEU A 142 1.22 -13.25 6.54
N GLY A 143 2.14 -13.69 7.40
CA GLY A 143 2.14 -15.04 7.94
C GLY A 143 2.44 -16.11 6.87
N PRO A 144 2.49 -17.41 7.26
CA PRO A 144 2.88 -18.48 6.33
C PRO A 144 1.95 -18.64 5.12
N SER A 145 0.64 -18.53 5.31
CA SER A 145 -0.33 -18.71 4.22
C SER A 145 -0.24 -17.57 3.19
N GLY A 146 -0.27 -16.31 3.65
CA GLY A 146 -0.14 -15.18 2.74
C GLY A 146 1.21 -15.12 2.04
N THR A 147 2.31 -15.54 2.72
CA THR A 147 3.61 -15.69 2.07
C THR A 147 3.57 -16.72 0.94
N ILE A 148 2.91 -17.88 1.14
CA ILE A 148 2.75 -18.89 0.09
C ILE A 148 1.97 -18.30 -1.08
N ASP A 149 0.86 -17.65 -0.81
CA ASP A 149 -0.01 -17.07 -1.84
C ASP A 149 0.76 -16.05 -2.69
N MET A 150 1.52 -15.15 -2.08
CA MET A 150 2.35 -14.18 -2.81
C MET A 150 3.44 -14.87 -3.63
N LEU A 151 4.22 -15.78 -3.04
CA LEU A 151 5.29 -16.47 -3.77
C LEU A 151 4.76 -17.26 -4.96
N VAL A 152 3.57 -17.85 -4.84
CA VAL A 152 2.91 -18.56 -5.95
C VAL A 152 2.43 -17.61 -7.04
N ALA A 153 1.90 -16.44 -6.65
CA ALA A 153 1.48 -15.43 -7.61
C ALA A 153 2.65 -14.89 -8.45
N GLU A 154 3.82 -14.70 -7.83
CA GLU A 154 4.99 -14.17 -8.54
C GLU A 154 5.59 -15.16 -9.54
N SER A 155 5.58 -16.49 -9.28
CA SER A 155 6.29 -17.42 -10.15
C SER A 155 5.82 -18.86 -10.04
N GLN A 156 5.64 -19.52 -11.20
CA GLN A 156 5.39 -20.96 -11.26
C GLN A 156 6.56 -21.78 -10.66
N GLU A 157 7.80 -21.28 -10.74
CA GLU A 157 8.98 -21.93 -10.13
C GLU A 157 8.84 -21.99 -8.60
N ASN A 158 8.27 -20.93 -8.01
CA ASN A 158 7.99 -20.88 -6.57
C ASN A 158 6.95 -21.94 -6.17
N TYR A 159 5.88 -22.08 -6.93
CA TYR A 159 4.88 -23.12 -6.69
C TYR A 159 5.48 -24.51 -6.71
N ASP A 160 6.32 -24.80 -7.71
CA ASP A 160 7.00 -26.11 -7.84
C ASP A 160 7.99 -26.35 -6.68
N ALA A 161 8.68 -25.31 -6.23
CA ALA A 161 9.58 -25.37 -5.09
C ALA A 161 8.79 -25.64 -3.80
N ILE A 162 7.72 -24.91 -3.52
CA ILE A 162 6.86 -25.09 -2.34
C ILE A 162 6.30 -26.51 -2.29
N ARG A 163 5.84 -27.06 -3.41
CA ARG A 163 5.37 -28.45 -3.49
C ARG A 163 6.49 -29.45 -3.19
N ARG A 164 7.69 -29.25 -3.75
CA ARG A 164 8.85 -30.12 -3.57
C ARG A 164 9.32 -30.16 -2.11
N TYR A 165 9.29 -29.02 -1.44
CA TYR A 165 9.71 -28.89 -0.03
C TYR A 165 8.59 -29.12 0.98
N ASN A 166 7.35 -29.38 0.51
CA ASN A 166 6.16 -29.54 1.32
C ASN A 166 5.87 -28.33 2.23
N GLY A 167 5.96 -27.14 1.67
CA GLY A 167 5.74 -25.86 2.34
C GLY A 167 6.99 -24.97 2.32
N LEU A 168 6.98 -23.92 3.13
CA LEU A 168 8.10 -22.97 3.24
C LEU A 168 9.28 -23.66 3.97
N ASN A 169 10.47 -23.49 3.40
CA ASN A 169 11.71 -24.08 3.94
C ASN A 169 12.90 -23.14 3.71
N ASP A 170 13.76 -22.98 4.71
CA ASP A 170 14.90 -22.05 4.68
C ASP A 170 15.82 -22.23 3.46
N ALA A 171 16.00 -23.47 3.00
CA ALA A 171 16.84 -23.76 1.84
C ALA A 171 16.10 -23.75 0.51
N MET A 172 14.79 -23.51 0.52
CA MET A 172 13.97 -23.48 -0.70
C MET A 172 14.43 -22.33 -1.61
N PRO A 173 14.72 -22.61 -2.89
CA PRO A 173 14.97 -21.55 -3.87
C PRO A 173 13.65 -20.82 -4.17
N VAL A 174 13.72 -19.50 -4.22
CA VAL A 174 12.61 -18.63 -4.61
C VAL A 174 13.06 -17.65 -5.69
N THR A 175 12.17 -17.33 -6.59
CA THR A 175 12.32 -16.30 -7.62
C THR A 175 11.38 -15.16 -7.29
N LEU A 176 11.88 -13.94 -7.22
CA LEU A 176 11.11 -12.74 -6.86
C LEU A 176 11.37 -11.64 -7.87
N GLU A 177 10.35 -10.84 -8.11
CA GLU A 177 10.49 -9.57 -8.80
C GLU A 177 11.19 -8.55 -7.91
N ALA A 178 12.16 -7.85 -8.49
CA ALA A 178 12.95 -6.84 -7.81
C ALA A 178 13.23 -5.66 -8.72
N PHE A 179 13.26 -4.47 -8.18
CA PHE A 179 13.67 -3.28 -8.92
C PHE A 179 15.18 -3.09 -8.87
N ASP A 180 15.80 -2.75 -10.00
CA ASP A 180 17.21 -2.39 -10.07
C ASP A 180 17.45 -1.01 -9.43
N PHE A 181 18.04 -0.99 -8.26
CA PHE A 181 18.43 0.19 -7.49
C PHE A 181 19.93 0.44 -7.52
N SER A 182 20.70 -0.30 -8.33
CA SER A 182 22.17 -0.26 -8.35
C SER A 182 22.72 1.14 -8.63
N GLU A 183 22.14 1.84 -9.60
CA GLU A 183 22.54 3.21 -9.93
C GLU A 183 22.17 4.19 -8.81
N PHE A 184 20.97 4.05 -8.23
CA PHE A 184 20.52 4.88 -7.11
C PHE A 184 21.46 4.72 -5.90
N TYR A 185 21.76 3.49 -5.48
CA TYR A 185 22.65 3.23 -4.35
C TYR A 185 24.05 3.82 -4.59
N ARG A 186 24.59 3.67 -5.80
CA ARG A 186 25.89 4.23 -6.17
C ARG A 186 25.89 5.76 -6.14
N ASN A 187 24.89 6.39 -6.77
CA ASN A 187 24.85 7.85 -6.92
C ASN A 187 24.57 8.56 -5.60
N THR A 188 23.84 7.93 -4.69
CA THR A 188 23.57 8.47 -3.34
C THR A 188 24.64 8.14 -2.33
N GLY A 189 25.59 7.26 -2.66
CA GLY A 189 26.58 6.75 -1.70
C GLY A 189 25.93 5.94 -0.57
N PHE A 190 24.83 5.24 -0.87
CA PHE A 190 24.05 4.46 0.08
C PHE A 190 24.90 3.42 0.81
N ARG A 191 24.69 3.28 2.10
CA ARG A 191 25.47 2.36 2.95
C ARG A 191 24.57 1.49 3.81
N SER A 192 25.11 0.39 4.29
CA SER A 192 24.41 -0.45 5.24
C SER A 192 23.98 0.37 6.47
N GLY A 193 22.69 0.29 6.79
CA GLY A 193 22.06 1.05 7.86
C GLY A 193 21.35 2.32 7.43
N ASP A 194 21.53 2.79 6.19
CA ASP A 194 20.76 3.88 5.61
C ASP A 194 19.34 3.41 5.23
N PHE A 195 18.47 4.36 4.92
CA PHE A 195 17.06 4.11 4.61
C PHE A 195 16.71 4.64 3.22
N LEU A 196 15.82 3.91 2.55
CA LEU A 196 15.01 4.43 1.46
C LEU A 196 13.81 5.15 2.07
N LYS A 197 13.60 6.40 1.68
CA LYS A 197 12.39 7.15 2.00
C LYS A 197 11.50 7.12 0.77
N PHE A 198 10.35 6.52 0.91
CA PHE A 198 9.29 6.51 -0.09
C PHE A 198 8.29 7.63 0.22
N GLU A 199 7.85 8.35 -0.80
CA GLU A 199 6.79 9.35 -0.75
C GLU A 199 5.75 8.97 -1.79
N ILE A 200 4.52 8.73 -1.37
CA ILE A 200 3.41 8.35 -2.26
C ILE A 200 3.03 9.55 -3.11
N LYS A 201 3.04 9.40 -4.43
CA LYS A 201 2.63 10.40 -5.41
C LYS A 201 1.21 10.15 -5.90
N SER A 202 0.90 8.92 -6.23
CA SER A 202 -0.44 8.40 -6.46
C SER A 202 -0.55 7.05 -5.76
N TRP A 203 -1.53 6.92 -4.88
CA TRP A 203 -1.85 5.64 -4.25
C TRP A 203 -2.55 4.73 -5.25
N ALA A 204 -3.49 5.29 -6.03
CA ALA A 204 -4.28 4.53 -6.99
C ALA A 204 -3.44 3.95 -8.14
N ASP A 205 -2.40 4.67 -8.57
CA ASP A 205 -1.55 4.27 -9.69
C ASP A 205 -0.24 3.59 -9.22
N GLY A 206 -0.02 3.44 -7.91
CA GLY A 206 1.23 2.86 -7.39
C GLY A 206 2.48 3.69 -7.69
N GLU A 207 2.35 5.03 -7.75
CA GLU A 207 3.47 5.92 -8.05
C GLU A 207 4.17 6.41 -6.79
N TRP A 208 5.50 6.28 -6.76
CA TRP A 208 6.33 6.58 -5.61
C TRP A 208 7.55 7.43 -5.97
N LYS A 209 7.88 8.36 -5.10
CA LYS A 209 9.17 9.03 -5.15
C LYS A 209 10.12 8.45 -4.11
N VAL A 210 11.30 8.05 -4.55
CA VAL A 210 12.33 7.47 -3.70
C VAL A 210 13.43 8.50 -3.42
N SER A 211 13.88 8.57 -2.17
CA SER A 211 15.03 9.36 -1.76
C SER A 211 15.87 8.64 -0.71
N HIS A 212 17.14 9.03 -0.59
CA HIS A 212 18.07 8.49 0.40
C HIS A 212 17.97 9.25 1.71
N VAL A 213 17.94 8.52 2.82
CA VAL A 213 18.10 9.06 4.18
C VAL A 213 19.28 8.35 4.84
N SER A 214 20.30 9.12 5.18
CA SER A 214 21.43 8.59 5.90
C SER A 214 21.01 8.11 7.30
N ARG A 215 21.63 7.04 7.77
CA ARG A 215 21.43 6.53 9.14
C ARG A 215 21.68 7.58 10.24
N ILE A 216 22.46 8.61 9.94
CA ILE A 216 22.75 9.71 10.87
C ILE A 216 21.54 10.65 10.98
N ASP A 217 20.81 10.82 9.87
CA ASP A 217 19.63 11.68 9.77
C ASP A 217 18.32 10.91 10.00
N ALA A 218 18.43 9.61 10.31
CA ALA A 218 17.29 8.76 10.59
C ALA A 218 16.63 9.15 11.93
N PRO A 219 15.30 8.91 12.07
CA PRO A 219 14.60 9.14 13.32
C PRO A 219 15.30 8.42 14.49
N SER A 220 15.39 9.10 15.62
CA SER A 220 15.94 8.52 16.84
C SER A 220 15.11 7.32 17.33
N PRO A 221 15.69 6.37 18.08
CA PRO A 221 14.92 5.27 18.67
C PRO A 221 13.70 5.74 19.47
N ALA A 222 13.79 6.90 20.13
CA ALA A 222 12.69 7.48 20.90
C ALA A 222 11.54 7.96 19.99
N GLU A 223 11.85 8.53 18.83
CA GLU A 223 10.86 8.92 17.82
C GLU A 223 10.19 7.70 17.22
N ILE A 224 10.98 6.68 16.88
CA ILE A 224 10.45 5.40 16.38
C ILE A 224 9.51 4.77 17.41
N SER A 225 9.91 4.67 18.68
CA SER A 225 9.05 4.12 19.75
C SER A 225 7.76 4.91 19.93
N ARG A 226 7.82 6.24 19.81
CA ARG A 226 6.63 7.09 19.87
C ARG A 226 5.65 6.79 18.72
N TRP A 227 6.16 6.57 17.49
CA TRP A 227 5.33 6.21 16.35
C TRP A 227 4.73 4.82 16.47
N ILE A 228 5.53 3.84 16.94
CA ILE A 228 5.04 2.48 17.23
C ILE A 228 3.88 2.56 18.25
N GLY A 229 4.06 3.30 19.34
CA GLY A 229 3.00 3.44 20.34
C GLY A 229 1.71 4.08 19.81
N LYS A 230 1.81 5.05 18.90
CA LYS A 230 0.63 5.62 18.21
C LYS A 230 -0.05 4.59 17.32
N PHE A 231 0.74 3.81 16.56
CA PHE A 231 0.21 2.77 15.69
C PHE A 231 -0.48 1.65 16.49
N GLU A 232 0.15 1.20 17.59
CA GLU A 232 -0.44 0.21 18.48
C GLU A 232 -1.75 0.70 19.11
N THR A 233 -1.82 1.98 19.50
CA THR A 233 -3.07 2.58 20.00
C THR A 233 -4.15 2.57 18.93
N ALA A 234 -3.86 3.05 17.73
CA ALA A 234 -4.82 3.08 16.63
C ALA A 234 -5.29 1.67 16.24
N LEU A 235 -4.38 0.70 16.21
CA LEU A 235 -4.72 -0.70 15.94
C LEU A 235 -5.61 -1.30 17.03
N THR A 236 -5.33 -0.98 18.30
CA THR A 236 -6.14 -1.42 19.45
C THR A 236 -7.54 -0.85 19.36
N ASP A 237 -7.69 0.43 19.03
CA ASP A 237 -8.98 1.09 18.87
C ASP A 237 -9.81 0.39 17.76
N VAL A 238 -9.22 0.14 16.59
CA VAL A 238 -9.87 -0.60 15.50
C VAL A 238 -10.27 -2.01 15.92
N CYS A 239 -9.38 -2.75 16.62
CA CYS A 239 -9.68 -4.13 17.04
C CYS A 239 -10.73 -4.20 18.16
N THR A 240 -10.83 -3.17 19.01
CA THR A 240 -11.83 -3.11 20.10
C THR A 240 -13.21 -2.88 19.53
N ASP A 241 -13.34 -1.97 18.58
CA ASP A 241 -14.59 -1.66 17.89
C ASP A 241 -15.14 -2.86 17.09
N TYR A 242 -14.27 -3.74 16.58
CA TYR A 242 -14.67 -4.98 15.89
C TYR A 242 -15.26 -6.05 16.80
N LYS A 243 -15.03 -5.99 18.11
CA LYS A 243 -15.56 -6.97 19.08
C LYS A 243 -16.95 -6.61 19.62
N ASP A 244 -17.33 -5.35 19.47
CA ASP A 244 -18.61 -4.83 19.98
C ASP A 244 -19.69 -4.70 18.88
N SER A 245 -19.40 -5.14 17.65
CA SER A 245 -20.30 -5.21 16.50
C SER A 245 -20.67 -6.64 16.17
#